data_28c2f0918e358188c1f9bb2f322fcb6f
#
_entry.id   28c2f0918e358188c1f9bb2f322fcb6f
#
_cell.length_a   1.000
_cell.length_b   1.000
_cell.length_c   1.000
_cell.angle_alpha   90.00
_cell.angle_beta   90.00
_cell.angle_gamma   90.00
#
_symmetry.space_group_name_H-M   'P 1'
#
loop_
_entity.id
_entity.type
_entity.pdbx_description
1 polymer ?
#
loop_
_entity_poly.entity_id
_entity_poly.type
_entity_poly.pdbx_seq_one_letter_code
_entity_poly.pdbx_strand_id
1 'polypeptide(L)'
;MKKIDLNADIAEGFPFDEALLKLLSSANIACGLHAGGAKEMQSSVRFAKENQVRIGAHPGFPDRENFGRTQMDLPAQELVAHLRYQLGALKAICDGEGTEISYVKPHGALYNQAAKDEKLARLIAQTIRQFDSNLKLMGLAGSLMLRVAEGEGLQTISEVFADRHYMPDGSLVPRSQPNAMVESDEEAIQQVLQMVTEGQVKAIDGSLVPVKAESICLHGDNQHSLQFAARIVEELEKNHITITA
;
A
#
# COMPACT_ATOMS: atom_id res chain seq x y z
N MET A 1 -13.80 0.48 20.55
CA MET A 1 -14.13 0.57 19.12
C MET A 1 -12.91 0.07 18.35
N LYS A 2 -13.14 -0.76 17.35
CA LYS A 2 -12.05 -1.18 16.43
C LYS A 2 -11.67 -0.01 15.54
N LYS A 3 -10.39 0.05 15.16
CA LYS A 3 -9.83 1.07 14.28
C LYS A 3 -9.18 0.38 13.10
N ILE A 4 -9.25 1.01 11.94
CA ILE A 4 -8.61 0.53 10.71
C ILE A 4 -8.16 1.70 9.86
N ASP A 5 -7.02 1.58 9.23
CA ASP A 5 -6.55 2.52 8.20
C ASP A 5 -7.05 2.08 6.82
N LEU A 6 -7.45 3.05 5.99
CA LEU A 6 -7.74 2.84 4.58
C LEU A 6 -6.69 3.54 3.74
N ASN A 7 -6.03 2.79 2.86
CA ASN A 7 -5.01 3.34 1.97
C ASN A 7 -5.33 3.06 0.50
N ALA A 8 -4.82 3.89 -0.39
CA ALA A 8 -4.81 3.63 -1.83
C ALA A 8 -3.56 4.22 -2.48
N ASP A 9 -3.23 3.68 -3.67
CA ASP A 9 -2.14 4.16 -4.49
C ASP A 9 -2.61 5.39 -5.27
N ILE A 10 -1.87 6.50 -5.18
CA ILE A 10 -2.21 7.84 -5.65
C ILE A 10 -1.08 8.38 -6.52
N ALA A 11 -1.36 9.37 -7.36
CA ALA A 11 -0.42 9.94 -8.34
C ALA A 11 0.01 8.95 -9.42
N GLU A 12 -0.81 7.96 -9.72
CA GLU A 12 -0.53 6.94 -10.74
C GLU A 12 -1.14 7.26 -12.11
N GLY A 13 -1.70 8.47 -12.28
CA GLY A 13 -2.26 8.95 -13.53
C GLY A 13 -3.76 8.69 -13.71
N PHE A 14 -4.45 8.29 -12.67
CA PHE A 14 -5.90 8.11 -12.68
C PHE A 14 -6.64 9.40 -12.27
N PRO A 15 -7.82 9.69 -12.85
CA PRO A 15 -8.51 10.96 -12.63
C PRO A 15 -9.31 11.03 -11.31
N PHE A 16 -9.24 9.99 -10.47
CA PHE A 16 -10.08 9.87 -9.27
C PHE A 16 -9.35 10.15 -7.96
N ASP A 17 -8.06 10.48 -8.01
CA ASP A 17 -7.21 10.68 -6.81
C ASP A 17 -7.82 11.65 -5.79
N GLU A 18 -8.30 12.82 -6.24
CA GLU A 18 -8.90 13.82 -5.36
C GLU A 18 -10.19 13.33 -4.68
N ALA A 19 -11.02 12.60 -5.41
CA ALA A 19 -12.25 12.05 -4.87
C ALA A 19 -11.98 10.90 -3.90
N LEU A 20 -10.99 10.07 -4.21
CA LEU A 20 -10.58 8.93 -3.40
C LEU A 20 -9.95 9.39 -2.08
N LEU A 21 -9.08 10.43 -2.12
CA LEU A 21 -8.44 10.99 -0.92
C LEU A 21 -9.44 11.46 0.16
N LYS A 22 -10.67 11.81 -0.21
CA LYS A 22 -11.73 12.17 0.75
C LYS A 22 -12.29 10.97 1.54
N LEU A 23 -12.01 9.75 1.08
CA LEU A 23 -12.46 8.49 1.67
C LEU A 23 -11.35 7.77 2.46
N LEU A 24 -10.10 8.20 2.29
CA LEU A 24 -8.93 7.52 2.83
C LEU A 24 -8.43 8.16 4.12
N SER A 25 -7.69 7.36 4.91
CA SER A 25 -6.86 7.84 6.01
C SER A 25 -5.37 7.83 5.68
N SER A 26 -4.95 7.13 4.61
CA SER A 26 -3.56 7.09 4.13
C SER A 26 -3.49 7.09 2.60
N ALA A 27 -2.47 7.72 2.03
CA ALA A 27 -2.21 7.79 0.60
C ALA A 27 -0.79 7.33 0.27
N ASN A 28 -0.65 6.37 -0.65
CA ASN A 28 0.64 5.90 -1.13
C ASN A 28 0.98 6.68 -2.40
N ILE A 29 1.83 7.70 -2.31
CA ILE A 29 2.09 8.63 -3.43
C ILE A 29 3.21 8.06 -4.31
N ALA A 30 2.90 7.79 -5.58
CA ALA A 30 3.85 7.34 -6.59
C ALA A 30 5.00 8.34 -6.77
N CYS A 31 6.24 7.82 -6.83
CA CYS A 31 7.46 8.62 -6.73
C CYS A 31 8.19 8.77 -8.09
N GLY A 32 7.50 8.62 -9.21
CA GLY A 32 7.99 9.03 -10.53
C GLY A 32 8.68 7.93 -11.36
N LEU A 33 9.09 6.79 -10.78
CA LEU A 33 9.76 5.74 -11.57
C LEU A 33 8.81 4.74 -12.22
N HIS A 34 7.77 4.29 -11.51
CA HIS A 34 6.75 3.42 -12.10
C HIS A 34 5.55 4.23 -12.64
N ALA A 35 5.21 5.31 -11.98
CA ALA A 35 4.11 6.20 -12.35
C ALA A 35 4.32 7.59 -11.75
N GLY A 36 3.44 8.54 -12.11
CA GLY A 36 3.46 9.91 -11.61
C GLY A 36 4.64 10.74 -12.11
N GLY A 37 4.79 11.89 -11.52
CA GLY A 37 5.85 12.86 -11.76
C GLY A 37 5.78 13.99 -10.74
N ALA A 38 6.61 15.02 -10.89
CA ALA A 38 6.70 16.10 -9.92
C ALA A 38 5.36 16.84 -9.71
N LYS A 39 4.60 17.06 -10.77
CA LYS A 39 3.31 17.75 -10.72
C LYS A 39 2.26 16.90 -10.00
N GLU A 40 2.17 15.63 -10.34
CA GLU A 40 1.23 14.68 -9.74
C GLU A 40 1.55 14.48 -8.26
N MET A 41 2.84 14.30 -7.88
CA MET A 41 3.26 14.25 -6.49
C MET A 41 2.85 15.50 -5.71
N GLN A 42 3.13 16.70 -6.25
CA GLN A 42 2.80 17.96 -5.58
C GLN A 42 1.29 18.11 -5.37
N SER A 43 0.49 17.84 -6.40
CA SER A 43 -0.98 17.91 -6.30
C SER A 43 -1.51 16.93 -5.25
N SER A 44 -1.03 15.69 -5.26
CA SER A 44 -1.48 14.66 -4.33
C SER A 44 -1.06 14.95 -2.89
N VAL A 45 0.15 15.51 -2.68
CA VAL A 45 0.60 15.96 -1.34
C VAL A 45 -0.31 17.07 -0.81
N ARG A 46 -0.67 18.06 -1.64
CA ARG A 46 -1.60 19.13 -1.25
C ARG A 46 -2.98 18.59 -0.88
N PHE A 47 -3.58 17.76 -1.74
CA PHE A 47 -4.88 17.16 -1.47
C PHE A 47 -4.87 16.26 -0.23
N ALA A 48 -3.81 15.47 -0.02
CA ALA A 48 -3.66 14.66 1.19
C ALA A 48 -3.60 15.54 2.44
N LYS A 49 -2.80 16.62 2.42
CA LYS A 49 -2.71 17.59 3.52
C LYS A 49 -4.05 18.26 3.81
N GLU A 50 -4.75 18.75 2.78
CA GLU A 50 -6.06 19.40 2.91
C GLU A 50 -7.13 18.49 3.53
N ASN A 51 -7.07 17.21 3.23
CA ASN A 51 -7.99 16.19 3.75
C ASN A 51 -7.46 15.46 5.00
N GLN A 52 -6.34 15.89 5.58
CA GLN A 52 -5.71 15.27 6.76
C GLN A 52 -5.37 13.78 6.57
N VAL A 53 -5.06 13.39 5.34
CA VAL A 53 -4.66 12.03 4.96
C VAL A 53 -3.18 11.86 5.20
N ARG A 54 -2.80 10.77 5.88
CA ARG A 54 -1.41 10.41 6.13
C ARG A 54 -0.69 10.09 4.82
N ILE A 55 0.50 10.64 4.63
CA ILE A 55 1.28 10.49 3.41
C ILE A 55 2.30 9.38 3.56
N GLY A 56 2.30 8.44 2.61
CA GLY A 56 3.31 7.42 2.40
C GLY A 56 3.99 7.56 1.05
N ALA A 57 5.26 7.20 0.99
CA ALA A 57 6.00 7.09 -0.25
C ALA A 57 5.73 5.74 -0.92
N HIS A 58 5.48 5.77 -2.23
CA HIS A 58 5.19 4.56 -3.01
C HIS A 58 6.26 4.31 -4.09
N PRO A 59 7.49 3.93 -3.68
CA PRO A 59 8.59 3.70 -4.61
C PRO A 59 8.43 2.37 -5.33
N GLY A 60 8.70 2.36 -6.64
CA GLY A 60 8.72 1.16 -7.48
C GLY A 60 10.07 0.95 -8.17
N PHE A 61 10.18 -0.16 -8.90
CA PHE A 61 11.25 -0.35 -9.86
C PHE A 61 11.20 0.71 -10.99
N PRO A 62 12.32 1.01 -11.66
CA PRO A 62 12.37 1.93 -12.79
C PRO A 62 11.78 1.29 -14.07
N ASP A 63 10.51 0.96 -14.04
CA ASP A 63 9.79 0.19 -15.05
C ASP A 63 8.46 0.89 -15.41
N ARG A 64 8.57 2.13 -15.90
CA ARG A 64 7.41 2.94 -16.23
C ARG A 64 6.54 2.35 -17.35
N GLU A 65 7.18 1.67 -18.32
CA GLU A 65 6.48 1.07 -19.45
C GLU A 65 5.53 -0.06 -19.03
N ASN A 66 5.87 -0.79 -17.96
CA ASN A 66 5.05 -1.86 -17.40
C ASN A 66 4.46 -1.51 -16.03
N PHE A 67 4.40 -0.23 -15.71
CA PHE A 67 3.82 0.25 -14.46
C PHE A 67 4.46 -0.38 -13.21
N GLY A 68 5.78 -0.60 -13.22
CA GLY A 68 6.51 -1.21 -12.10
C GLY A 68 6.13 -2.66 -11.79
N ARG A 69 5.50 -3.37 -12.72
CA ARG A 69 4.98 -4.73 -12.52
C ARG A 69 5.91 -5.82 -13.03
N THR A 70 6.97 -5.47 -13.74
CA THR A 70 8.01 -6.43 -14.17
C THR A 70 8.95 -6.72 -13.01
N GLN A 71 9.20 -8.00 -12.77
CA GLN A 71 10.22 -8.42 -11.81
C GLN A 71 11.60 -8.01 -12.30
N MET A 72 12.41 -7.43 -11.41
CA MET A 72 13.75 -6.99 -11.72
C MET A 72 14.74 -7.50 -10.66
N ASP A 73 15.93 -7.83 -11.11
CA ASP A 73 17.09 -8.17 -10.25
C ASP A 73 18.16 -7.09 -10.47
N LEU A 74 18.02 -6.00 -9.73
CA LEU A 74 18.94 -4.87 -9.81
C LEU A 74 20.12 -5.07 -8.84
N PRO A 75 21.33 -4.62 -9.20
CA PRO A 75 22.43 -4.53 -8.26
C PRO A 75 22.02 -3.74 -7.01
N ALA A 76 22.43 -4.19 -5.83
CA ALA A 76 22.00 -3.61 -4.55
C ALA A 76 22.24 -2.09 -4.47
N GLN A 77 23.40 -1.61 -4.96
CA GLN A 77 23.73 -0.18 -4.97
C GLN A 77 22.80 0.63 -5.88
N GLU A 78 22.38 0.05 -7.01
CA GLU A 78 21.47 0.67 -7.96
C GLU A 78 20.07 0.78 -7.35
N LEU A 79 19.56 -0.29 -6.76
CA LEU A 79 18.26 -0.26 -6.08
C LEU A 79 18.24 0.75 -4.92
N VAL A 80 19.29 0.79 -4.10
CA VAL A 80 19.44 1.81 -3.04
C VAL A 80 19.39 3.22 -3.61
N ALA A 81 20.06 3.47 -4.74
CA ALA A 81 20.03 4.78 -5.39
C ALA A 81 18.61 5.14 -5.88
N HIS A 82 17.90 4.19 -6.51
CA HIS A 82 16.52 4.39 -6.96
C HIS A 82 15.55 4.64 -5.79
N LEU A 83 15.68 3.91 -4.68
CA LEU A 83 14.86 4.14 -3.49
C LEU A 83 15.11 5.52 -2.90
N ARG A 84 16.37 5.90 -2.69
CA ARG A 84 16.74 7.22 -2.15
C ARG A 84 16.29 8.37 -3.04
N TYR A 85 16.40 8.21 -4.35
CA TYR A 85 15.92 9.20 -5.32
C TYR A 85 14.41 9.42 -5.15
N GLN A 86 13.63 8.35 -5.10
CA GLN A 86 12.18 8.41 -4.97
C GLN A 86 11.74 8.99 -3.62
N LEU A 87 12.32 8.51 -2.53
CA LEU A 87 12.03 9.03 -1.18
C LEU A 87 12.44 10.51 -1.05
N GLY A 88 13.61 10.87 -1.58
CA GLY A 88 14.11 12.25 -1.55
C GLY A 88 13.25 13.21 -2.36
N ALA A 89 12.77 12.78 -3.54
CA ALA A 89 11.89 13.58 -4.38
C ALA A 89 10.56 13.89 -3.67
N LEU A 90 9.90 12.88 -3.11
CA LEU A 90 8.65 13.10 -2.38
C LEU A 90 8.88 13.90 -1.10
N LYS A 91 9.96 13.62 -0.37
CA LYS A 91 10.30 14.38 0.84
C LYS A 91 10.46 15.88 0.55
N ALA A 92 11.19 16.24 -0.49
CA ALA A 92 11.39 17.64 -0.87
C ALA A 92 10.07 18.36 -1.19
N ILE A 93 9.12 17.64 -1.82
CA ILE A 93 7.78 18.18 -2.10
C ILE A 93 6.97 18.31 -0.80
N CYS A 94 6.98 17.30 0.08
CA CYS A 94 6.32 17.38 1.38
C CYS A 94 6.86 18.56 2.22
N ASP A 95 8.19 18.72 2.30
CA ASP A 95 8.82 19.83 3.02
C ASP A 95 8.36 21.19 2.47
N GLY A 96 8.29 21.32 1.13
CA GLY A 96 7.82 22.54 0.47
C GLY A 96 6.34 22.85 0.72
N GLU A 97 5.52 21.83 0.91
CA GLU A 97 4.09 21.96 1.21
C GLU A 97 3.81 21.99 2.74
N GLY A 98 4.86 21.90 3.59
CA GLY A 98 4.73 21.94 5.06
C GLY A 98 4.02 20.72 5.62
N THR A 99 4.38 19.54 5.16
CA THR A 99 3.92 18.22 5.63
C THR A 99 5.08 17.23 5.60
N GLU A 100 4.86 15.97 5.93
CA GLU A 100 5.91 14.94 6.01
C GLU A 100 5.46 13.59 5.46
N ILE A 101 6.44 12.74 5.13
CA ILE A 101 6.21 11.32 4.84
C ILE A 101 6.15 10.57 6.18
N SER A 102 5.17 9.70 6.36
CA SER A 102 5.01 8.89 7.58
C SER A 102 5.43 7.44 7.41
N TYR A 103 5.37 6.90 6.19
CA TYR A 103 5.68 5.51 5.89
C TYR A 103 6.12 5.31 4.44
N VAL A 104 6.63 4.12 4.16
CA VAL A 104 6.97 3.68 2.80
C VAL A 104 6.20 2.40 2.50
N LYS A 105 5.55 2.34 1.36
CA LYS A 105 4.93 1.14 0.78
C LYS A 105 5.55 0.87 -0.59
N PRO A 106 6.37 -0.15 -0.79
CA PRO A 106 6.88 -0.48 -2.12
C PRO A 106 5.74 -0.75 -3.10
N HIS A 107 5.96 -0.43 -4.39
CA HIS A 107 4.97 -0.66 -5.44
C HIS A 107 5.19 -2.00 -6.17
N GLY A 108 4.12 -2.60 -6.63
CA GLY A 108 4.06 -3.60 -7.69
C GLY A 108 5.02 -4.78 -7.52
N ALA A 109 5.91 -4.99 -8.49
CA ALA A 109 6.86 -6.11 -8.46
C ALA A 109 7.83 -6.00 -7.28
N LEU A 110 8.28 -4.80 -6.92
CA LEU A 110 9.16 -4.58 -5.76
C LEU A 110 8.49 -5.04 -4.45
N TYR A 111 7.22 -4.73 -4.25
CA TYR A 111 6.42 -5.18 -3.12
C TYR A 111 6.30 -6.70 -3.07
N ASN A 112 5.89 -7.31 -4.19
CA ASN A 112 5.64 -8.75 -4.25
C ASN A 112 6.91 -9.60 -4.15
N GLN A 113 8.05 -9.13 -4.70
CA GLN A 113 9.34 -9.79 -4.55
C GLN A 113 9.85 -9.67 -3.11
N ALA A 114 9.83 -8.48 -2.52
CA ALA A 114 10.27 -8.26 -1.15
C ALA A 114 9.44 -9.05 -0.12
N ALA A 115 8.16 -9.33 -0.41
CA ALA A 115 7.33 -10.16 0.46
C ALA A 115 7.87 -11.58 0.64
N LYS A 116 8.75 -12.07 -0.24
CA LYS A 116 9.28 -13.44 -0.30
C LYS A 116 10.80 -13.53 -0.30
N ASP A 117 11.52 -12.44 -0.57
CA ASP A 117 12.98 -12.39 -0.68
C ASP A 117 13.58 -11.63 0.51
N GLU A 118 14.28 -12.36 1.37
CA GLU A 118 14.89 -11.79 2.57
C GLU A 118 15.97 -10.75 2.25
N LYS A 119 16.78 -10.97 1.21
CA LYS A 119 17.87 -10.05 0.84
C LYS A 119 17.29 -8.73 0.34
N LEU A 120 16.28 -8.80 -0.52
CA LEU A 120 15.59 -7.63 -1.04
C LEU A 120 14.85 -6.89 0.09
N ALA A 121 14.11 -7.60 0.94
CA ALA A 121 13.43 -7.04 2.09
C ALA A 121 14.38 -6.29 3.03
N ARG A 122 15.53 -6.91 3.34
CA ARG A 122 16.58 -6.32 4.18
C ARG A 122 17.17 -5.06 3.56
N LEU A 123 17.45 -5.09 2.26
CA LEU A 123 17.98 -3.93 1.54
C LEU A 123 17.00 -2.75 1.57
N ILE A 124 15.72 -3.01 1.34
CA ILE A 124 14.65 -1.99 1.43
C ILE A 124 14.58 -1.44 2.86
N ALA A 125 14.48 -2.30 3.87
CA ALA A 125 14.36 -1.89 5.26
C ALA A 125 15.55 -1.05 5.72
N GLN A 126 16.78 -1.48 5.42
CA GLN A 126 17.98 -0.72 5.75
C GLN A 126 18.05 0.61 5.02
N THR A 127 17.62 0.67 3.75
CA THR A 127 17.59 1.92 2.98
C THR A 127 16.61 2.92 3.58
N ILE A 128 15.41 2.47 3.95
CA ILE A 128 14.39 3.32 4.60
C ILE A 128 14.92 3.81 5.96
N ARG A 129 15.44 2.92 6.79
CA ARG A 129 15.97 3.28 8.11
C ARG A 129 17.12 4.28 8.04
N GLN A 130 18.01 4.14 7.04
CA GLN A 130 19.11 5.09 6.82
C GLN A 130 18.62 6.43 6.27
N PHE A 131 17.51 6.45 5.55
CA PHE A 131 16.91 7.66 5.04
C PHE A 131 16.20 8.45 6.17
N ASP A 132 15.33 7.78 6.93
CA ASP A 132 14.70 8.29 8.15
C ASP A 132 14.22 7.10 9.00
N SER A 133 14.75 6.97 10.21
CA SER A 133 14.42 5.89 11.14
C SER A 133 13.02 5.97 11.76
N ASN A 134 12.32 7.08 11.60
CA ASN A 134 10.95 7.26 12.07
C ASN A 134 9.91 6.75 11.06
N LEU A 135 10.31 6.54 9.80
CA LEU A 135 9.41 5.99 8.79
C LEU A 135 9.02 4.55 9.12
N LYS A 136 7.77 4.23 8.87
CA LYS A 136 7.26 2.86 8.95
C LYS A 136 7.36 2.17 7.59
N LEU A 137 7.42 0.84 7.57
CA LEU A 137 7.28 0.06 6.34
C LEU A 137 5.88 -0.58 6.30
N MET A 138 5.09 -0.25 5.28
CA MET A 138 3.82 -0.91 5.00
C MET A 138 4.03 -2.04 4.01
N GLY A 139 3.48 -3.21 4.32
CA GLY A 139 3.57 -4.39 3.46
C GLY A 139 2.51 -5.43 3.78
N LEU A 140 2.45 -6.48 2.95
CA LEU A 140 1.47 -7.55 3.08
C LEU A 140 1.53 -8.19 4.47
N ALA A 141 0.40 -8.30 5.11
CA ALA A 141 0.25 -8.92 6.43
C ALA A 141 0.90 -10.32 6.46
N GLY A 142 1.72 -10.57 7.47
CA GLY A 142 2.42 -11.85 7.63
C GLY A 142 3.59 -12.10 6.68
N SER A 143 3.93 -11.15 5.78
CA SER A 143 5.03 -11.32 4.82
C SER A 143 6.40 -11.37 5.47
N LEU A 144 7.36 -11.96 4.73
CA LEU A 144 8.77 -11.94 5.12
C LEU A 144 9.32 -10.51 5.19
N MET A 145 8.85 -9.62 4.31
CA MET A 145 9.28 -8.22 4.28
C MET A 145 9.03 -7.51 5.60
N LEU A 146 7.84 -7.68 6.21
CA LEU A 146 7.53 -7.04 7.49
C LEU A 146 8.39 -7.62 8.63
N ARG A 147 8.53 -8.95 8.70
CA ARG A 147 9.38 -9.59 9.72
C ARG A 147 10.84 -9.13 9.66
N VAL A 148 11.37 -9.01 8.44
CA VAL A 148 12.74 -8.51 8.21
C VAL A 148 12.85 -7.05 8.63
N ALA A 149 11.87 -6.21 8.28
CA ALA A 149 11.86 -4.80 8.66
C ALA A 149 11.83 -4.60 10.17
N GLU A 150 11.03 -5.36 10.89
CA GLU A 150 11.01 -5.38 12.36
C GLU A 150 12.37 -5.78 12.95
N GLY A 151 13.00 -6.81 12.36
CA GLY A 151 14.36 -7.25 12.73
C GLY A 151 15.43 -6.17 12.47
N GLU A 152 15.24 -5.30 11.49
CA GLU A 152 16.10 -4.15 11.21
C GLU A 152 15.73 -2.91 12.07
N GLY A 153 14.72 -2.99 12.93
CA GLY A 153 14.32 -1.93 13.86
C GLY A 153 13.37 -0.90 13.28
N LEU A 154 12.69 -1.18 12.17
CA LEU A 154 11.60 -0.35 11.65
C LEU A 154 10.27 -0.75 12.30
N GLN A 155 9.40 0.23 12.51
CA GLN A 155 7.99 -0.03 12.75
C GLN A 155 7.34 -0.47 11.44
N THR A 156 6.35 -1.36 11.52
CA THR A 156 5.63 -1.89 10.36
C THR A 156 4.15 -1.56 10.39
N ILE A 157 3.51 -1.62 9.22
CA ILE A 157 2.06 -1.56 9.05
C ILE A 157 1.66 -2.77 8.22
N SER A 158 0.85 -3.66 8.81
CA SER A 158 0.33 -4.85 8.14
C SER A 158 -0.83 -4.50 7.23
N GLU A 159 -0.61 -4.61 5.93
CA GLU A 159 -1.60 -4.31 4.90
C GLU A 159 -2.38 -5.56 4.50
N VAL A 160 -3.69 -5.38 4.30
CA VAL A 160 -4.58 -6.37 3.67
C VAL A 160 -5.31 -5.74 2.49
N PHE A 161 -5.87 -6.58 1.62
CA PHE A 161 -6.47 -6.15 0.36
C PHE A 161 -7.97 -6.50 0.34
N ALA A 162 -8.80 -5.51 0.03
CA ALA A 162 -10.24 -5.69 -0.05
C ALA A 162 -10.65 -6.58 -1.25
N ASP A 163 -10.00 -6.38 -2.38
CA ASP A 163 -10.38 -6.89 -3.70
C ASP A 163 -9.47 -8.00 -4.25
N ARG A 164 -8.64 -8.62 -3.38
CA ARG A 164 -7.71 -9.69 -3.78
C ARG A 164 -8.01 -10.98 -3.05
N HIS A 165 -7.95 -12.10 -3.77
CA HIS A 165 -7.96 -13.41 -3.13
C HIS A 165 -6.60 -13.77 -2.54
N TYR A 166 -6.65 -14.64 -1.53
CA TYR A 166 -5.51 -15.11 -0.76
C TYR A 166 -5.23 -16.58 -0.99
N MET A 167 -3.96 -16.96 -0.97
CA MET A 167 -3.49 -18.33 -0.93
C MET A 167 -3.54 -18.86 0.52
N PRO A 168 -3.48 -20.19 0.73
CA PRO A 168 -3.47 -20.79 2.08
C PRO A 168 -2.28 -20.38 2.96
N ASP A 169 -1.20 -19.89 2.35
CA ASP A 169 -0.02 -19.37 3.05
C ASP A 169 -0.12 -17.87 3.42
N GLY A 170 -1.26 -17.24 3.14
CA GLY A 170 -1.51 -15.82 3.36
C GLY A 170 -0.95 -14.88 2.27
N SER A 171 -0.31 -15.40 1.26
CA SER A 171 0.11 -14.60 0.11
C SER A 171 -1.08 -14.30 -0.81
N LEU A 172 -0.95 -13.24 -1.64
CA LEU A 172 -1.97 -12.93 -2.63
C LEU A 172 -1.90 -13.89 -3.81
N VAL A 173 -3.05 -14.27 -4.37
CA VAL A 173 -3.11 -14.99 -5.63
C VAL A 173 -2.44 -14.16 -6.72
N PRO A 174 -1.47 -14.72 -7.48
CA PRO A 174 -0.80 -13.97 -8.54
C PRO A 174 -1.79 -13.39 -9.56
N ARG A 175 -1.61 -12.13 -9.97
CA ARG A 175 -2.52 -11.46 -10.93
C ARG A 175 -2.62 -12.17 -12.30
N SER A 176 -1.65 -13.03 -12.64
CA SER A 176 -1.66 -13.86 -13.85
C SER A 176 -2.56 -15.10 -13.75
N GLN A 177 -3.05 -15.43 -12.55
CA GLN A 177 -3.97 -16.56 -12.35
C GLN A 177 -5.41 -16.09 -12.41
N PRO A 178 -6.33 -16.96 -12.88
CA PRO A 178 -7.75 -16.74 -12.70
C PRO A 178 -8.06 -16.67 -11.20
N ASN A 179 -9.09 -15.96 -10.83
CA ASN A 179 -9.49 -15.72 -9.43
C ASN A 179 -8.45 -14.94 -8.59
N ALA A 180 -7.62 -14.09 -9.21
CA ALA A 180 -6.73 -13.21 -8.47
C ALA A 180 -7.49 -12.05 -7.79
N MET A 181 -8.60 -11.63 -8.39
CA MET A 181 -9.44 -10.53 -7.92
C MET A 181 -10.76 -11.04 -7.39
N VAL A 182 -11.28 -10.39 -6.36
CA VAL A 182 -12.66 -10.55 -5.90
C VAL A 182 -13.54 -9.72 -6.83
N GLU A 183 -14.49 -10.38 -7.51
CA GLU A 183 -15.32 -9.71 -8.53
C GLU A 183 -16.59 -9.07 -7.95
N SER A 184 -17.05 -9.58 -6.79
CA SER A 184 -18.27 -9.10 -6.14
C SER A 184 -17.95 -8.10 -5.04
N ASP A 185 -18.55 -6.93 -5.10
CA ASP A 185 -18.46 -5.91 -4.05
C ASP A 185 -18.92 -6.47 -2.69
N GLU A 186 -19.98 -7.29 -2.69
CA GLU A 186 -20.52 -7.92 -1.50
C GLU A 186 -19.51 -8.86 -0.86
N GLU A 187 -18.85 -9.69 -1.67
CA GLU A 187 -17.80 -10.60 -1.19
C GLU A 187 -16.61 -9.84 -0.64
N ALA A 188 -16.17 -8.80 -1.34
CA ALA A 188 -15.06 -7.96 -0.90
C ALA A 188 -15.37 -7.23 0.42
N ILE A 189 -16.59 -6.71 0.60
CA ILE A 189 -17.04 -6.10 1.86
C ILE A 189 -17.04 -7.14 3.00
N GLN A 190 -17.56 -8.33 2.76
CA GLN A 190 -17.54 -9.41 3.76
C GLN A 190 -16.11 -9.81 4.11
N GLN A 191 -15.21 -9.90 3.13
CA GLN A 191 -13.79 -10.16 3.36
C GLN A 191 -13.17 -9.09 4.25
N VAL A 192 -13.42 -7.81 3.96
CA VAL A 192 -12.93 -6.68 4.78
C VAL A 192 -13.44 -6.80 6.21
N LEU A 193 -14.73 -6.99 6.41
CA LEU A 193 -15.31 -7.14 7.74
C LEU A 193 -14.71 -8.32 8.49
N GLN A 194 -14.53 -9.47 7.84
CA GLN A 194 -13.91 -10.65 8.43
C GLN A 194 -12.47 -10.37 8.86
N MET A 195 -11.65 -9.75 7.99
CA MET A 195 -10.28 -9.40 8.32
C MET A 195 -10.19 -8.45 9.52
N VAL A 196 -11.06 -7.44 9.58
CA VAL A 196 -11.05 -6.44 10.65
C VAL A 196 -11.65 -6.98 11.95
N THR A 197 -12.75 -7.75 11.87
CA THR A 197 -13.47 -8.19 13.08
C THR A 197 -12.96 -9.49 13.66
N GLU A 198 -12.51 -10.42 12.81
CA GLU A 198 -12.11 -11.76 13.21
C GLU A 198 -10.60 -12.00 13.11
N GLY A 199 -9.87 -11.14 12.38
CA GLY A 199 -8.42 -11.28 12.19
C GLY A 199 -8.06 -12.45 11.27
N GLN A 200 -8.90 -12.77 10.30
CA GLN A 200 -8.69 -13.86 9.36
C GLN A 200 -9.31 -13.58 7.99
N VAL A 201 -8.80 -14.23 6.96
CA VAL A 201 -9.29 -14.14 5.59
C VAL A 201 -9.49 -15.56 5.03
N LYS A 202 -10.48 -15.71 4.17
CA LYS A 202 -10.74 -16.98 3.47
C LYS A 202 -9.80 -17.11 2.27
N ALA A 203 -9.00 -18.16 2.22
CA ALA A 203 -8.17 -18.49 1.08
C ALA A 203 -8.98 -19.18 -0.04
N ILE A 204 -8.38 -19.26 -1.24
CA ILE A 204 -9.03 -19.84 -2.44
C ILE A 204 -9.42 -21.33 -2.29
N ASP A 205 -8.77 -22.06 -1.38
CA ASP A 205 -9.10 -23.44 -1.04
C ASP A 205 -10.20 -23.57 0.05
N GLY A 206 -10.70 -22.44 0.55
CA GLY A 206 -11.68 -22.35 1.61
C GLY A 206 -11.14 -22.36 3.03
N SER A 207 -9.84 -22.52 3.22
CA SER A 207 -9.21 -22.43 4.54
C SER A 207 -9.23 -20.98 5.07
N LEU A 208 -9.25 -20.85 6.41
CA LEU A 208 -9.16 -19.55 7.07
C LEU A 208 -7.71 -19.27 7.46
N VAL A 209 -7.18 -18.17 6.98
CA VAL A 209 -5.80 -17.74 7.21
C VAL A 209 -5.81 -16.57 8.21
N PRO A 210 -5.10 -16.66 9.34
CA PRO A 210 -4.96 -15.55 10.27
C PRO A 210 -4.24 -14.37 9.61
N VAL A 211 -4.80 -13.16 9.75
CA VAL A 211 -4.20 -11.91 9.26
C VAL A 211 -4.33 -10.82 10.31
N LYS A 212 -3.29 -9.99 10.41
CA LYS A 212 -3.34 -8.76 11.19
C LYS A 212 -3.68 -7.62 10.24
N ALA A 213 -4.92 -7.15 10.24
CA ALA A 213 -5.34 -6.02 9.43
C ALA A 213 -5.09 -4.71 10.20
N GLU A 214 -4.07 -3.95 9.77
CA GLU A 214 -3.81 -2.60 10.28
C GLU A 214 -4.17 -1.53 9.24
N SER A 215 -4.05 -1.86 7.95
CA SER A 215 -4.43 -1.00 6.84
C SER A 215 -5.07 -1.82 5.72
N ILE A 216 -6.15 -1.34 5.13
CA ILE A 216 -6.81 -1.96 3.99
C ILE A 216 -6.48 -1.19 2.73
N CYS A 217 -5.91 -1.87 1.74
CA CYS A 217 -5.68 -1.30 0.43
C CYS A 217 -6.96 -1.31 -0.40
N LEU A 218 -7.31 -0.13 -0.92
CA LEU A 218 -8.36 0.09 -1.90
C LEU A 218 -7.73 0.54 -3.22
N HIS A 219 -8.36 0.20 -4.33
CA HIS A 219 -7.95 0.69 -5.64
C HIS A 219 -8.89 1.82 -6.10
N GLY A 220 -8.38 2.73 -6.91
CA GLY A 220 -9.11 3.92 -7.40
C GLY A 220 -8.94 4.17 -8.89
N ASP A 221 -8.63 3.12 -9.66
CA ASP A 221 -8.26 3.20 -11.08
C ASP A 221 -9.45 3.42 -12.04
N ASN A 222 -10.68 3.32 -11.54
CA ASN A 222 -11.89 3.55 -12.33
C ASN A 222 -13.08 4.02 -11.46
N GLN A 223 -14.19 4.41 -12.12
CA GLN A 223 -15.39 4.92 -11.44
C GLN A 223 -16.03 3.88 -10.50
N HIS A 224 -15.99 2.60 -10.86
CA HIS A 224 -16.52 1.53 -10.02
C HIS A 224 -15.69 1.38 -8.73
N SER A 225 -14.37 1.46 -8.84
CA SER A 225 -13.45 1.39 -7.69
C SER A 225 -13.71 2.51 -6.68
N LEU A 226 -14.02 3.74 -7.16
CA LEU A 226 -14.40 4.85 -6.28
C LEU A 226 -15.73 4.60 -5.55
N GLN A 227 -16.75 4.08 -6.25
CA GLN A 227 -18.03 3.71 -5.66
C GLN A 227 -17.86 2.58 -4.63
N PHE A 228 -17.03 1.60 -4.95
CA PHE A 228 -16.70 0.50 -4.06
C PHE A 228 -16.00 1.00 -2.78
N ALA A 229 -15.01 1.91 -2.91
CA ALA A 229 -14.37 2.53 -1.75
C ALA A 229 -15.38 3.24 -0.84
N ALA A 230 -16.33 3.98 -1.40
CA ALA A 230 -17.38 4.64 -0.63
C ALA A 230 -18.28 3.63 0.11
N ARG A 231 -18.61 2.50 -0.52
CA ARG A 231 -19.38 1.41 0.13
C ARG A 231 -18.60 0.75 1.27
N ILE A 232 -17.30 0.55 1.12
CA ILE A 232 -16.43 0.04 2.21
C ILE A 232 -16.47 0.98 3.41
N VAL A 233 -16.32 2.29 3.18
CA VAL A 233 -16.39 3.30 4.25
C VAL A 233 -17.74 3.20 4.99
N GLU A 234 -18.85 3.21 4.25
CA GLU A 234 -20.19 3.13 4.81
C GLU A 234 -20.40 1.86 5.65
N GLU A 235 -19.93 0.71 5.15
CA GLU A 235 -20.07 -0.56 5.87
C GLU A 235 -19.17 -0.66 7.12
N LEU A 236 -17.97 -0.08 7.09
CA LEU A 236 -17.12 0.02 8.28
C LEU A 236 -17.78 0.88 9.36
N GLU A 237 -18.36 2.04 8.98
CA GLU A 237 -19.08 2.93 9.90
C GLU A 237 -20.31 2.25 10.51
N LYS A 238 -21.13 1.56 9.71
CA LYS A 238 -22.28 0.76 10.18
C LYS A 238 -21.89 -0.30 11.20
N ASN A 239 -20.71 -0.87 11.06
CA ASN A 239 -20.15 -1.87 11.98
C ASN A 239 -19.36 -1.24 13.14
N HIS A 240 -19.48 0.07 13.37
CA HIS A 240 -18.79 0.80 14.45
C HIS A 240 -17.26 0.66 14.42
N ILE A 241 -16.68 0.57 13.23
CA ILE A 241 -15.25 0.55 13.00
C ILE A 241 -14.81 1.97 12.63
N THR A 242 -13.88 2.54 13.37
CA THR A 242 -13.37 3.90 13.14
C THR A 242 -12.27 3.86 12.08
N ILE A 243 -12.42 4.64 11.01
CA ILE A 243 -11.38 4.82 9.99
C ILE A 243 -10.40 5.87 10.50
N THR A 244 -9.12 5.49 10.62
CA THR A 244 -8.06 6.38 11.09
C THR A 244 -6.68 5.80 10.77
N ALA A 245 -5.70 6.67 10.47
CA ALA A 245 -4.30 6.33 10.23
C ALA A 245 -3.51 6.11 11.54
#